data_5e86e940cd6d29f8e130a209c8c3a8c0
#
_entry.id   5e86e940cd6d29f8e130a209c8c3a8c0
#
_cell.length_a   1.000
_cell.length_b   1.000
_cell.length_c   1.000
_cell.angle_alpha   90.00
_cell.angle_beta   90.00
_cell.angle_gamma   90.00
#
_symmetry.space_group_name_H-M   'P 1'
#
loop_
_entity.id
_entity.type
_entity.pdbx_description
1 polymer ?
#
loop_
_entity_poly.entity_id
_entity_poly.type
_entity_poly.pdbx_seq_one_letter_code
_entity_poly.pdbx_strand_id
1 'polypeptide(L)'
;AYKKGSFPFKASGRARAAEESEGFVKILSDKDTDEVLGIHMIGPRCADLIAEAVVAMDYRASAEDIAMMVHPHPTFSEAVKEAALEATGSRGIHV
;
A
#
# COMPACT_ATOMS: atom_id res chain seq x y z
N ALA A 1 -4.01 -15.28 12.51
CA ALA A 1 -5.07 -14.66 11.72
C ALA A 1 -4.63 -13.31 11.21
N TYR A 2 -4.92 -13.03 9.95
CA TYR A 2 -4.50 -11.79 9.33
C TYR A 2 -5.58 -11.26 8.37
N LYS A 3 -5.50 -9.95 8.09
CA LYS A 3 -6.26 -9.29 7.04
C LYS A 3 -5.32 -8.97 5.89
N LYS A 4 -5.86 -8.88 4.69
CA LYS A 4 -5.08 -8.61 3.50
C LYS A 4 -5.72 -7.49 2.70
N GLY A 5 -4.89 -6.59 2.18
CA GLY A 5 -5.31 -5.61 1.20
C GLY A 5 -4.29 -5.55 0.08
N SER A 6 -4.75 -5.33 -1.14
CA SER A 6 -3.85 -5.19 -2.28
C SER A 6 -4.38 -4.14 -3.25
N PHE A 7 -3.46 -3.58 -4.03
CA PHE A 7 -3.82 -2.56 -5.02
C PHE A 7 -2.92 -2.74 -6.24
N PRO A 8 -3.50 -2.97 -7.42
CA PRO A 8 -2.71 -3.12 -8.64
C PRO A 8 -2.26 -1.76 -9.15
N PHE A 9 -1.01 -1.68 -9.63
CA PHE A 9 -0.50 -0.41 -10.16
C PHE A 9 -1.31 0.10 -11.36
N LYS A 10 -1.93 -0.78 -12.12
CA LYS A 10 -2.76 -0.34 -13.25
C LYS A 10 -3.91 0.58 -12.85
N ALA A 11 -4.28 0.60 -11.55
CA ALA A 11 -5.29 1.50 -11.03
C ALA A 11 -4.71 2.83 -10.54
N SER A 12 -3.38 2.99 -10.55
CA SER A 12 -2.71 4.20 -10.12
C SER A 12 -2.59 5.18 -11.29
N GLY A 13 -3.04 6.42 -11.08
CA GLY A 13 -2.91 7.46 -12.11
C GLY A 13 -1.47 7.73 -12.49
N ARG A 14 -0.55 7.74 -11.51
CA ARG A 14 0.87 7.99 -11.78
C ARG A 14 1.50 6.85 -12.56
N ALA A 15 1.20 5.61 -12.19
CA ALA A 15 1.75 4.45 -12.88
C ALA A 15 1.26 4.39 -14.33
N ARG A 16 0.00 4.70 -14.54
CA ARG A 16 -0.58 4.73 -15.91
C ARG A 16 0.04 5.84 -16.74
N ALA A 17 0.25 7.02 -16.15
CA ALA A 17 0.86 8.14 -16.86
C ALA A 17 2.30 7.84 -17.24
N ALA A 18 3.01 7.06 -16.44
CA ALA A 18 4.39 6.67 -16.74
C ALA A 18 4.48 5.40 -17.59
N GLU A 19 3.34 4.78 -17.91
CA GLU A 19 3.30 3.50 -18.64
C GLU A 19 4.03 2.38 -17.87
N GLU A 20 4.01 2.45 -16.53
CA GLU A 20 4.65 1.48 -15.65
C GLU A 20 3.59 0.88 -14.72
N SER A 21 2.57 0.27 -15.31
CA SER A 21 1.37 -0.13 -14.55
C SER A 21 1.34 -1.62 -14.17
N GLU A 22 2.43 -2.36 -14.37
CA GLU A 22 2.47 -3.77 -13.99
C GLU A 22 2.79 -3.92 -12.52
N GLY A 23 2.25 -4.98 -11.91
CA GLY A 23 2.53 -5.31 -10.53
C GLY A 23 1.48 -4.82 -9.55
N PHE A 24 1.80 -4.91 -8.28
CA PHE A 24 0.86 -4.59 -7.21
C PHE A 24 1.59 -4.34 -5.89
N VAL A 25 0.83 -3.78 -4.93
CA VAL A 25 1.24 -3.69 -3.52
C VAL A 25 0.23 -4.52 -2.72
N LYS A 26 0.73 -5.34 -1.80
CA LYS A 26 -0.11 -6.15 -0.92
C LYS A 26 0.35 -5.94 0.52
N ILE A 27 -0.61 -5.70 1.42
CA ILE A 27 -0.34 -5.51 2.84
C ILE A 27 -1.09 -6.58 3.63
N LEU A 28 -0.38 -7.19 4.57
CA LEU A 28 -0.94 -8.13 5.53
C LEU A 28 -0.87 -7.48 6.90
N SER A 29 -1.99 -7.45 7.62
CA SER A 29 -2.04 -6.92 8.98
C SER A 29 -2.68 -7.91 9.92
N ASP A 30 -2.36 -7.79 11.22
CA ASP A 30 -2.94 -8.64 12.23
C ASP A 30 -4.44 -8.39 12.33
N LYS A 31 -5.22 -9.45 12.41
CA LYS A 31 -6.67 -9.34 12.41
C LYS A 31 -7.21 -8.58 13.61
N ASP A 32 -6.56 -8.70 14.75
CA ASP A 32 -7.04 -8.10 15.99
C ASP A 32 -6.40 -6.73 16.28
N THR A 33 -5.07 -6.62 16.09
CA THR A 33 -4.34 -5.40 16.43
C THR A 33 -4.16 -4.46 15.26
N ASP A 34 -4.34 -4.94 14.04
CA ASP A 34 -4.10 -4.22 12.79
C ASP A 34 -2.61 -3.90 12.54
N GLU A 35 -1.70 -4.40 13.38
CA GLU A 35 -0.28 -4.18 13.15
C GLU A 35 0.13 -4.80 11.81
N VAL A 36 0.92 -4.07 11.02
CA VAL A 36 1.39 -4.56 9.73
C VAL A 36 2.35 -5.72 9.94
N LEU A 37 2.02 -6.88 9.38
CA LEU A 37 2.82 -8.10 9.49
C LEU A 37 3.75 -8.27 8.29
N GLY A 38 3.37 -7.74 7.15
CA GLY A 38 4.19 -7.83 5.95
C GLY A 38 3.66 -6.92 4.87
N ILE A 39 4.57 -6.46 4.03
CA ILE A 39 4.24 -5.68 2.84
C ILE A 39 5.01 -6.30 1.68
N HIS A 40 4.29 -6.67 0.64
CA HIS A 40 4.85 -7.27 -0.56
C HIS A 40 4.53 -6.38 -1.75
N MET A 41 5.52 -6.12 -2.57
CA MET A 41 5.27 -5.33 -3.76
C MET A 41 6.09 -5.85 -4.94
N ILE A 42 5.50 -5.78 -6.11
CA ILE A 42 6.11 -6.18 -7.37
C ILE A 42 5.83 -5.05 -8.36
N GLY A 43 6.85 -4.61 -9.06
CA GLY A 43 6.68 -3.56 -10.05
C GLY A 43 7.96 -2.77 -10.28
N PRO A 44 7.98 -1.92 -11.31
CA PRO A 44 9.21 -1.23 -11.72
C PRO A 44 9.72 -0.17 -10.73
N ARG A 45 8.88 0.32 -9.82
CA ARG A 45 9.29 1.34 -8.84
C ARG A 45 9.41 0.82 -7.43
N CYS A 46 9.34 -0.50 -7.24
CA CYS A 46 9.28 -1.06 -5.88
C CYS A 46 10.58 -0.88 -5.10
N ALA A 47 11.72 -0.77 -5.77
CA ALA A 47 12.98 -0.50 -5.08
C ALA A 47 12.95 0.84 -4.34
N ASP A 48 12.23 1.83 -4.87
CA ASP A 48 12.09 3.12 -4.20
C ASP A 48 10.95 3.10 -3.18
N LEU A 49 9.85 2.42 -3.51
CA LEU A 49 8.67 2.40 -2.65
C LEU A 49 8.85 1.62 -1.36
N ILE A 50 9.73 0.62 -1.37
CA ILE A 50 9.88 -0.29 -0.23
C ILE A 50 10.36 0.44 1.04
N ALA A 51 11.01 1.59 0.90
CA ALA A 51 11.50 2.35 2.04
C ALA A 51 10.35 2.78 2.97
N GLU A 52 9.20 3.15 2.41
CA GLU A 52 8.03 3.50 3.22
C GLU A 52 7.58 2.29 4.02
N ALA A 53 7.57 1.11 3.42
CA ALA A 53 7.17 -0.12 4.09
C ALA A 53 8.13 -0.44 5.24
N VAL A 54 9.43 -0.29 5.02
CA VAL A 54 10.44 -0.55 6.05
C VAL A 54 10.25 0.39 7.23
N VAL A 55 10.08 1.69 6.97
CA VAL A 55 9.84 2.67 8.04
C VAL A 55 8.57 2.33 8.82
N ALA A 56 7.49 2.03 8.12
CA ALA A 56 6.22 1.72 8.76
C ALA A 56 6.35 0.49 9.68
N MET A 57 7.01 -0.56 9.20
CA MET A 57 7.17 -1.77 10.00
C MET A 57 8.13 -1.56 11.17
N ASP A 58 9.19 -0.78 11.01
CA ASP A 58 10.11 -0.46 12.09
C ASP A 58 9.42 0.26 13.24
N TYR A 59 8.46 1.12 12.92
CA TYR A 59 7.68 1.83 13.94
C TYR A 59 6.43 1.08 14.35
N ARG A 60 6.26 -0.16 13.90
CA ARG A 60 5.16 -1.04 14.24
C ARG A 60 3.80 -0.42 13.91
N ALA A 61 3.73 0.19 12.75
CA ALA A 61 2.52 0.84 12.28
C ALA A 61 1.39 -0.17 12.05
N SER A 62 0.16 0.28 12.23
CA SER A 62 -1.01 -0.46 11.81
C SER A 62 -1.32 -0.14 10.35
N ALA A 63 -2.14 -0.99 9.72
CA ALA A 63 -2.60 -0.69 8.36
C ALA A 63 -3.40 0.62 8.36
N GLU A 64 -4.18 0.88 9.42
CA GLU A 64 -4.91 2.14 9.55
C GLU A 64 -3.97 3.34 9.58
N ASP A 65 -2.83 3.23 10.28
CA ASP A 65 -1.84 4.32 10.33
C ASP A 65 -1.40 4.71 8.92
N ILE A 66 -1.09 3.72 8.09
CA ILE A 66 -0.67 3.98 6.71
C ILE A 66 -1.82 4.57 5.90
N ALA A 67 -3.01 4.03 6.07
CA ALA A 67 -4.20 4.46 5.33
C ALA A 67 -4.56 5.91 5.62
N MET A 68 -4.30 6.38 6.85
CA MET A 68 -4.65 7.72 7.27
C MET A 68 -3.57 8.76 6.97
N MET A 69 -2.37 8.33 6.57
CA MET A 69 -1.31 9.26 6.22
C MET A 69 -1.59 9.93 4.88
N VAL A 70 -1.17 11.19 4.76
CA VAL A 70 -1.27 11.91 3.50
C VAL A 70 -0.21 11.39 2.54
N HIS A 71 -0.64 10.99 1.36
CA HIS A 71 0.26 10.60 0.27
C HIS A 71 0.04 11.57 -0.88
N PRO A 72 1.12 12.11 -1.47
CA PRO A 72 0.98 13.02 -2.61
C PRO A 72 0.26 12.36 -3.78
N HIS A 73 -0.52 13.13 -4.50
CA HIS A 73 -1.24 12.65 -5.67
C HIS A 73 -0.85 13.49 -6.90
N PRO A 74 -0.54 12.90 -8.06
CA PRO A 74 -0.51 11.45 -8.32
C PRO A 74 0.90 10.88 -8.10
N THR A 75 1.01 9.79 -7.35
CA THR A 75 2.30 9.14 -7.09
C THR A 75 2.15 7.62 -7.08
N PHE A 76 3.28 6.93 -7.26
CA PHE A 76 3.30 5.47 -7.09
C PHE A 76 3.02 5.07 -5.65
N SER A 77 3.44 5.89 -4.68
CA SER A 77 3.26 5.57 -3.25
C SER A 77 1.80 5.53 -2.83
N GLU A 78 0.89 6.14 -3.60
CA GLU A 78 -0.54 6.01 -3.32
C GLU A 78 -1.01 4.56 -3.36
N ALA A 79 -0.31 3.68 -4.09
CA ALA A 79 -0.66 2.27 -4.12
C ALA A 79 -0.50 1.63 -2.74
N VAL A 80 0.49 2.07 -1.96
CA VAL A 80 0.69 1.60 -0.58
C VAL A 80 -0.49 2.03 0.28
N LYS A 81 -0.91 3.28 0.16
CA LYS A 81 -2.08 3.79 0.90
C LYS A 81 -3.35 3.02 0.53
N GLU A 82 -3.58 2.78 -0.77
CA GLU A 82 -4.78 2.08 -1.22
C GLU A 82 -4.81 0.63 -0.73
N ALA A 83 -3.66 -0.04 -0.74
CA ALA A 83 -3.57 -1.40 -0.20
C ALA A 83 -3.87 -1.41 1.29
N ALA A 84 -3.38 -0.40 2.03
CA ALA A 84 -3.65 -0.28 3.46
C ALA A 84 -5.14 -0.03 3.72
N LEU A 85 -5.78 0.83 2.92
CA LEU A 85 -7.21 1.08 3.03
C LEU A 85 -8.00 -0.21 2.85
N GLU A 86 -7.65 -1.02 1.86
CA GLU A 86 -8.34 -2.29 1.66
C GLU A 86 -8.10 -3.24 2.83
N ALA A 87 -6.89 -3.29 3.37
CA ALA A 87 -6.58 -4.15 4.51
C ALA A 87 -7.40 -3.78 5.75
N THR A 88 -7.72 -2.49 5.93
CA THR A 88 -8.55 -2.06 7.05
C THR A 88 -10.04 -2.30 6.81
N GLY A 89 -10.43 -2.74 5.63
CA GLY A 89 -11.82 -2.91 5.25
C GLY A 89 -12.44 -1.66 4.65
N SER A 90 -11.65 -0.59 4.49
CA SER A 90 -12.13 0.64 3.87
C SER A 90 -12.05 0.55 2.36
N ARG A 91 -12.90 1.32 1.70
CA ARG A 91 -12.91 1.36 0.25
C ARG A 91 -11.82 2.28 -0.26
N GLY A 92 -11.03 1.80 -1.22
CA GLY A 92 -10.00 2.62 -1.85
C GLY A 92 -10.60 3.74 -2.70
N ILE A 93 -9.84 4.82 -2.85
CA ILE A 93 -10.30 6.01 -3.58
C ILE A 93 -10.30 5.78 -5.10
N HIS A 94 -9.38 4.96 -5.57
CA HIS A 94 -9.16 4.76 -7.00
C HIS A 94 -9.74 3.46 -7.54
N VAL A 95 -10.64 2.86 -6.81
CA VAL A 95 -11.25 1.57 -7.19
C VAL A 95 -12.69 1.77 -7.64
#